data_985dd378676e70e20861f601fb660339
#
_entry.id   985dd378676e70e20861f601fb660339
#
_cell.length_a   1.000
_cell.length_b   1.000
_cell.length_c   1.000
_cell.angle_alpha   90.00
_cell.angle_beta   90.00
_cell.angle_gamma   90.00
#
_symmetry.space_group_name_H-M   'P 1'
#
loop_
_entity.id
_entity.type
_entity.pdbx_description
1 polymer ?
#
loop_
_entity_poly.entity_id
_entity_poly.type
_entity_poly.pdbx_seq_one_letter_code
_entity_poly.pdbx_strand_id
1 'polypeptide(L)'
;LGLNIKVIDGEKEAYFGGVAASNLLHDDTFVTVDIGGGSTEFCFVKNGKIEKSISLNIGTVRIKELYFNKNNIDGAKKYILDNLEKIFKLDVEIPKKVVGIGGSIRALSKLIMAKNQYPLDILHGYTYEVKNEIFLLNRISKAKNCEDLKSFGIKKDRFDTIKEGSFIFKTILEELKTQTVVTSGVGVREGVYLTDLLRNSNHKFPHNFNVSVKSLLDRFQIDEKQSAYFGNNAKKIFDSLKPFHKLDNKYKELLVVASKLNSIGSVLNFYKSNDNAFDFILNGLNYDFLHTSRVIVAYTIKFSKKSLPSQEDILKHKDLLPSLEVVQWMSFMISLNIAINQDFSRPKVEYVLENKTLKINLPNKSFLIESNIDKIETPQ
;
A
#
# COMPACT_ATOMS: atom_id res chain seq x y z
N LEU A 1 6.90 -11.66 -36.94
CA LEU A 1 7.59 -11.18 -35.74
C LEU A 1 8.10 -12.31 -34.83
N GLY A 2 7.80 -13.59 -35.11
CA GLY A 2 8.28 -14.75 -34.33
C GLY A 2 7.76 -14.84 -32.89
N LEU A 3 6.74 -14.05 -32.52
CA LEU A 3 6.15 -14.06 -31.20
C LEU A 3 5.05 -15.13 -31.10
N ASN A 4 5.12 -15.97 -30.07
CA ASN A 4 4.10 -16.94 -29.75
C ASN A 4 3.07 -16.28 -28.82
N ILE A 5 1.94 -15.82 -29.40
CA ILE A 5 0.86 -15.19 -28.65
C ILE A 5 -0.08 -16.28 -28.12
N LYS A 6 -0.29 -16.30 -26.80
CA LYS A 6 -1.23 -17.20 -26.14
C LYS A 6 -2.43 -16.39 -25.60
N VAL A 7 -3.63 -16.82 -25.94
CA VAL A 7 -4.85 -16.31 -25.30
C VAL A 7 -5.06 -17.06 -24.00
N ILE A 8 -5.35 -16.34 -22.93
CA ILE A 8 -5.74 -16.90 -21.64
C ILE A 8 -7.25 -16.84 -21.47
N ASP A 9 -7.81 -17.80 -20.74
CA ASP A 9 -9.22 -17.77 -20.36
C ASP A 9 -9.44 -16.81 -19.18
N GLY A 10 -10.70 -16.44 -18.94
CA GLY A 10 -11.05 -15.48 -17.90
C GLY A 10 -10.76 -15.97 -16.46
N GLU A 11 -10.77 -17.29 -16.22
CA GLU A 11 -10.40 -17.82 -14.90
C GLU A 11 -8.90 -17.65 -14.62
N LYS A 12 -8.05 -17.82 -15.64
CA LYS A 12 -6.62 -17.52 -15.54
C LYS A 12 -6.35 -16.02 -15.37
N GLU A 13 -7.11 -15.19 -16.07
CA GLU A 13 -7.03 -13.74 -15.91
C GLU A 13 -7.35 -13.35 -14.47
N ALA A 14 -8.44 -13.87 -13.91
CA ALA A 14 -8.81 -13.71 -12.51
C ALA A 14 -7.70 -14.20 -11.55
N TYR A 15 -7.15 -15.38 -11.81
CA TYR A 15 -6.07 -15.97 -11.02
C TYR A 15 -4.82 -15.06 -11.00
N PHE A 16 -4.39 -14.55 -12.13
CA PHE A 16 -3.24 -13.64 -12.20
C PHE A 16 -3.49 -12.33 -11.45
N GLY A 17 -4.72 -11.78 -11.55
CA GLY A 17 -5.12 -10.63 -10.72
C GLY A 17 -4.99 -10.92 -9.22
N GLY A 18 -5.43 -12.10 -8.80
CA GLY A 18 -5.29 -12.60 -7.43
C GLY A 18 -3.84 -12.77 -6.97
N VAL A 19 -2.97 -13.36 -7.82
CA VAL A 19 -1.53 -13.50 -7.54
C VAL A 19 -0.87 -12.13 -7.36
N ALA A 20 -1.16 -11.17 -8.24
CA ALA A 20 -0.63 -9.81 -8.11
C ALA A 20 -1.07 -9.15 -6.82
N ALA A 21 -2.37 -9.15 -6.54
CA ALA A 21 -2.93 -8.53 -5.34
C ALA A 21 -2.38 -9.17 -4.05
N SER A 22 -2.33 -10.49 -3.98
CA SER A 22 -1.91 -11.22 -2.79
C SER A 22 -0.40 -11.16 -2.49
N ASN A 23 0.42 -10.68 -3.41
CA ASN A 23 1.86 -10.48 -3.22
C ASN A 23 2.26 -9.01 -3.04
N LEU A 24 1.43 -8.08 -3.54
CA LEU A 24 1.81 -6.67 -3.65
C LEU A 24 0.93 -5.73 -2.84
N LEU A 25 -0.16 -6.23 -2.24
CA LEU A 25 -0.96 -5.51 -1.24
C LEU A 25 -0.72 -6.10 0.15
N HIS A 26 -0.96 -5.29 1.17
CA HIS A 26 -0.78 -5.66 2.58
C HIS A 26 -1.94 -6.50 3.15
N ASP A 27 -2.88 -6.92 2.34
CA ASP A 27 -4.05 -7.69 2.74
C ASP A 27 -3.90 -9.16 2.37
N ASP A 28 -4.45 -10.03 3.19
CA ASP A 28 -4.37 -11.49 3.01
C ASP A 28 -5.72 -12.18 2.76
N THR A 29 -6.84 -11.48 3.03
CA THR A 29 -8.19 -12.05 2.89
C THR A 29 -9.10 -11.03 2.20
N PHE A 30 -9.43 -11.28 0.94
CA PHE A 30 -10.21 -10.39 0.07
C PHE A 30 -10.74 -11.12 -1.16
N VAL A 31 -11.64 -10.47 -1.90
CA VAL A 31 -11.96 -10.85 -3.28
C VAL A 31 -11.48 -9.78 -4.25
N THR A 32 -10.76 -10.15 -5.30
CA THR A 32 -10.45 -9.21 -6.38
C THR A 32 -11.65 -9.00 -7.28
N VAL A 33 -11.82 -7.79 -7.80
CA VAL A 33 -12.80 -7.43 -8.82
C VAL A 33 -12.08 -6.64 -9.90
N ASP A 34 -11.99 -7.21 -11.11
CA ASP A 34 -11.43 -6.53 -12.29
C ASP A 34 -12.54 -6.36 -13.35
N ILE A 35 -12.98 -5.13 -13.57
CA ILE A 35 -14.07 -4.83 -14.52
C ILE A 35 -13.47 -4.48 -15.87
N GLY A 36 -13.57 -5.41 -16.79
CA GLY A 36 -13.20 -5.27 -18.20
C GLY A 36 -14.32 -4.73 -19.07
N GLY A 37 -14.09 -4.75 -20.39
CA GLY A 37 -15.10 -4.37 -21.40
C GLY A 37 -16.18 -5.43 -21.59
N GLY A 38 -15.80 -6.71 -21.63
CA GLY A 38 -16.69 -7.85 -21.90
C GLY A 38 -17.06 -8.69 -20.68
N SER A 39 -16.19 -8.71 -19.68
CA SER A 39 -16.29 -9.58 -18.50
C SER A 39 -15.87 -8.84 -17.24
N THR A 40 -16.07 -9.47 -16.09
CA THR A 40 -15.55 -9.10 -14.78
C THR A 40 -14.98 -10.34 -14.12
N GLU A 41 -13.74 -10.25 -13.69
CA GLU A 41 -12.97 -11.32 -13.10
C GLU A 41 -12.97 -11.19 -11.57
N PHE A 42 -13.16 -12.34 -10.90
CA PHE A 42 -13.16 -12.47 -9.43
C PHE A 42 -12.16 -13.53 -9.01
N CYS A 43 -11.32 -13.20 -8.01
CA CYS A 43 -10.44 -14.17 -7.37
C CYS A 43 -10.58 -14.05 -5.85
N PHE A 44 -10.94 -15.15 -5.22
CA PHE A 44 -11.15 -15.26 -3.77
C PHE A 44 -9.84 -15.66 -3.11
N VAL A 45 -9.37 -14.83 -2.20
CA VAL A 45 -8.12 -15.02 -1.45
C VAL A 45 -8.44 -15.07 0.03
N LYS A 46 -7.96 -16.12 0.72
CA LYS A 46 -8.09 -16.29 2.15
C LYS A 46 -6.74 -16.65 2.76
N ASN A 47 -6.33 -15.91 3.79
CA ASN A 47 -5.02 -16.07 4.45
C ASN A 47 -3.87 -16.11 3.43
N GLY A 48 -3.93 -15.22 2.43
CA GLY A 48 -2.95 -15.12 1.36
C GLY A 48 -2.97 -16.26 0.34
N LYS A 49 -3.88 -17.22 0.41
CA LYS A 49 -4.02 -18.32 -0.56
C LYS A 49 -5.22 -18.08 -1.47
N ILE A 50 -5.03 -18.33 -2.75
CA ILE A 50 -6.12 -18.29 -3.73
C ILE A 50 -6.97 -19.56 -3.54
N GLU A 51 -8.27 -19.38 -3.26
CA GLU A 51 -9.23 -20.47 -3.08
C GLU A 51 -9.96 -20.75 -4.40
N LYS A 52 -10.40 -19.69 -5.09
CA LYS A 52 -11.20 -19.83 -6.33
C LYS A 52 -11.02 -18.62 -7.23
N SER A 53 -11.16 -18.84 -8.54
CA SER A 53 -11.22 -17.80 -9.58
C SER A 53 -12.41 -18.05 -10.50
N ILE A 54 -13.07 -16.98 -10.92
CA ILE A 54 -14.20 -17.05 -11.85
C ILE A 54 -14.26 -15.78 -12.70
N SER A 55 -14.64 -15.92 -13.97
CA SER A 55 -14.97 -14.81 -14.87
C SER A 55 -16.45 -14.82 -15.19
N LEU A 56 -17.09 -13.66 -15.07
CA LEU A 56 -18.50 -13.46 -15.37
C LEU A 56 -18.65 -12.54 -16.58
N ASN A 57 -19.64 -12.81 -17.44
CA ASN A 57 -19.93 -12.03 -18.63
C ASN A 57 -20.57 -10.66 -18.30
N ILE A 58 -19.96 -9.90 -17.39
CA ILE A 58 -20.40 -8.58 -16.93
C ILE A 58 -19.29 -7.58 -17.25
N GLY A 59 -19.38 -6.88 -18.38
CA GLY A 59 -18.37 -5.89 -18.77
C GLY A 59 -19.00 -4.56 -19.16
N THR A 60 -18.22 -3.48 -19.10
CA THR A 60 -18.71 -2.12 -19.33
C THR A 60 -19.29 -1.93 -20.72
N VAL A 61 -18.61 -2.44 -21.76
CA VAL A 61 -19.09 -2.37 -23.16
C VAL A 61 -20.32 -3.24 -23.34
N ARG A 62 -20.31 -4.46 -22.80
CA ARG A 62 -21.43 -5.39 -22.87
C ARG A 62 -22.70 -4.81 -22.26
N ILE A 63 -22.62 -4.24 -21.07
CA ILE A 63 -23.75 -3.63 -20.38
C ILE A 63 -24.24 -2.39 -21.12
N LYS A 64 -23.32 -1.59 -21.67
CA LYS A 64 -23.67 -0.42 -22.49
C LYS A 64 -24.49 -0.82 -23.72
N GLU A 65 -23.99 -1.77 -24.52
CA GLU A 65 -24.64 -2.18 -25.79
C GLU A 65 -25.96 -2.90 -25.57
N LEU A 66 -26.02 -3.82 -24.61
CA LEU A 66 -27.20 -4.62 -24.39
C LEU A 66 -28.34 -3.86 -23.71
N TYR A 67 -28.02 -2.90 -22.82
CA TYR A 67 -29.00 -2.30 -21.93
C TYR A 67 -28.98 -0.77 -21.91
N PHE A 68 -27.83 -0.10 -21.67
CA PHE A 68 -27.78 1.35 -21.46
C PHE A 68 -28.16 2.12 -22.73
N ASN A 69 -27.71 1.69 -23.90
CA ASN A 69 -28.10 2.29 -25.18
C ASN A 69 -29.61 2.15 -25.48
N LYS A 70 -30.29 1.23 -24.79
CA LYS A 70 -31.74 0.99 -24.90
C LYS A 70 -32.53 1.57 -23.72
N ASN A 71 -31.89 2.35 -22.86
CA ASN A 71 -32.44 2.90 -21.59
C ASN A 71 -33.08 1.83 -20.68
N ASN A 72 -32.64 0.57 -20.74
CA ASN A 72 -33.12 -0.54 -19.93
C ASN A 72 -32.23 -0.79 -18.71
N ILE A 73 -32.27 0.11 -17.75
CA ILE A 73 -31.41 0.05 -16.55
C ILE A 73 -31.81 -1.10 -15.62
N ASP A 74 -33.10 -1.38 -15.49
CA ASP A 74 -33.60 -2.51 -14.68
C ASP A 74 -33.17 -3.85 -15.24
N GLY A 75 -33.20 -3.99 -16.58
CA GLY A 75 -32.67 -5.17 -17.29
C GLY A 75 -31.17 -5.33 -17.06
N ALA A 76 -30.40 -4.24 -17.08
CA ALA A 76 -28.97 -4.27 -16.76
C ALA A 76 -28.72 -4.78 -15.33
N LYS A 77 -29.48 -4.26 -14.36
CA LYS A 77 -29.35 -4.68 -12.95
C LYS A 77 -29.67 -6.15 -12.79
N LYS A 78 -30.80 -6.61 -13.36
CA LYS A 78 -31.21 -8.01 -13.30
C LYS A 78 -30.12 -8.92 -13.92
N TYR A 79 -29.61 -8.56 -15.09
CA TYR A 79 -28.56 -9.34 -15.78
C TYR A 79 -27.30 -9.47 -14.92
N ILE A 80 -26.87 -8.40 -14.25
CA ILE A 80 -25.72 -8.44 -13.35
C ILE A 80 -26.00 -9.38 -12.17
N LEU A 81 -27.16 -9.25 -11.51
CA LEU A 81 -27.55 -10.08 -10.39
C LEU A 81 -27.63 -11.56 -10.76
N ASP A 82 -28.28 -11.90 -11.87
CA ASP A 82 -28.38 -13.28 -12.38
C ASP A 82 -26.98 -13.90 -12.63
N ASN A 83 -26.00 -13.10 -13.07
CA ASN A 83 -24.64 -13.59 -13.23
C ASN A 83 -23.91 -13.72 -11.88
N LEU A 84 -24.14 -12.81 -10.92
CA LEU A 84 -23.52 -12.86 -9.59
C LEU A 84 -24.00 -14.06 -8.77
N GLU A 85 -25.19 -14.63 -9.06
CA GLU A 85 -25.65 -15.88 -8.45
C GLU A 85 -24.63 -17.03 -8.58
N LYS A 86 -23.82 -17.02 -9.63
CA LYS A 86 -22.77 -18.03 -9.82
C LYS A 86 -21.71 -17.97 -8.72
N ILE A 87 -21.45 -16.77 -8.18
CA ILE A 87 -20.51 -16.59 -7.05
C ILE A 87 -21.05 -17.25 -5.79
N PHE A 88 -22.35 -17.09 -5.50
CA PHE A 88 -22.97 -17.67 -4.30
C PHE A 88 -23.11 -19.21 -4.38
N LYS A 89 -22.93 -19.79 -5.56
CA LYS A 89 -22.86 -21.24 -5.75
C LYS A 89 -21.46 -21.82 -5.59
N LEU A 90 -20.43 -20.95 -5.44
CA LEU A 90 -19.08 -21.39 -5.12
C LEU A 90 -19.01 -21.79 -3.65
N ASP A 91 -18.28 -22.86 -3.36
CA ASP A 91 -17.98 -23.28 -1.98
C ASP A 91 -16.80 -22.45 -1.45
N VAL A 92 -17.03 -21.15 -1.24
CA VAL A 92 -16.04 -20.21 -0.68
C VAL A 92 -16.72 -19.20 0.22
N GLU A 93 -16.01 -18.75 1.24
CA GLU A 93 -16.44 -17.62 2.05
C GLU A 93 -16.24 -16.31 1.26
N ILE A 94 -17.25 -15.45 1.23
CA ILE A 94 -17.18 -14.15 0.54
C ILE A 94 -16.62 -13.10 1.49
N PRO A 95 -15.39 -12.59 1.26
CA PRO A 95 -14.80 -11.57 2.10
C PRO A 95 -15.58 -10.24 1.99
N LYS A 96 -15.66 -9.51 3.10
CA LYS A 96 -16.24 -8.14 3.11
C LYS A 96 -15.29 -7.07 2.57
N LYS A 97 -14.12 -7.47 2.15
CA LYS A 97 -13.10 -6.62 1.53
C LYS A 97 -12.96 -6.96 0.05
N VAL A 98 -13.08 -5.94 -0.80
CA VAL A 98 -12.84 -6.03 -2.24
C VAL A 98 -11.52 -5.35 -2.57
N VAL A 99 -10.69 -6.03 -3.35
CA VAL A 99 -9.55 -5.43 -4.04
C VAL A 99 -9.96 -5.07 -5.45
N GLY A 100 -10.11 -3.78 -5.71
CA GLY A 100 -10.50 -3.27 -7.02
C GLY A 100 -9.33 -3.16 -7.98
N ILE A 101 -9.41 -3.85 -9.11
CA ILE A 101 -8.42 -3.89 -10.19
C ILE A 101 -9.00 -3.20 -11.42
N GLY A 102 -8.18 -2.86 -12.38
CA GLY A 102 -8.58 -2.35 -13.69
C GLY A 102 -8.85 -0.86 -13.78
N GLY A 103 -9.03 -0.41 -15.01
CA GLY A 103 -9.06 1.02 -15.33
C GLY A 103 -10.28 1.75 -14.80
N SER A 104 -11.45 1.11 -14.81
CA SER A 104 -12.71 1.70 -14.34
C SER A 104 -12.66 1.97 -12.83
N ILE A 105 -12.26 0.96 -12.04
CA ILE A 105 -12.19 1.11 -10.57
C ILE A 105 -11.12 2.11 -10.16
N ARG A 106 -9.95 2.09 -10.82
CA ARG A 106 -8.89 3.10 -10.58
C ARG A 106 -9.35 4.52 -10.86
N ALA A 107 -10.14 4.73 -11.91
CA ALA A 107 -10.70 6.04 -12.21
C ALA A 107 -11.68 6.49 -11.12
N LEU A 108 -12.56 5.62 -10.67
CA LEU A 108 -13.50 5.89 -9.57
C LEU A 108 -12.75 6.19 -8.26
N SER A 109 -11.74 5.40 -7.93
CA SER A 109 -10.92 5.63 -6.73
C SER A 109 -10.17 6.97 -6.76
N LYS A 110 -9.68 7.40 -7.93
CA LYS A 110 -9.09 8.75 -8.09
C LYS A 110 -10.07 9.87 -7.79
N LEU A 111 -11.32 9.71 -8.23
CA LEU A 111 -12.37 10.69 -7.92
C LEU A 111 -12.69 10.73 -6.43
N ILE A 112 -12.73 9.57 -5.79
CA ILE A 112 -12.95 9.45 -4.34
C ILE A 112 -11.80 10.12 -3.58
N MET A 113 -10.55 9.86 -3.96
CA MET A 113 -9.38 10.53 -3.39
C MET A 113 -9.46 12.05 -3.52
N ALA A 114 -9.79 12.55 -4.72
CA ALA A 114 -9.92 13.98 -4.97
C ALA A 114 -11.05 14.62 -4.15
N LYS A 115 -12.23 13.98 -4.11
CA LYS A 115 -13.38 14.41 -3.27
C LYS A 115 -12.99 14.52 -1.80
N ASN A 116 -12.23 13.55 -1.30
CA ASN A 116 -11.83 13.46 0.10
C ASN A 116 -10.54 14.25 0.41
N GLN A 117 -10.00 15.01 -0.54
CA GLN A 117 -8.75 15.76 -0.40
C GLN A 117 -7.62 14.90 0.17
N TYR A 118 -7.54 13.65 -0.31
CA TYR A 118 -6.59 12.67 0.22
C TYR A 118 -5.13 13.15 0.02
N PRO A 119 -4.28 13.11 1.06
CA PRO A 119 -2.99 13.80 1.02
C PRO A 119 -1.92 13.14 0.16
N LEU A 120 -2.17 11.93 -0.36
CA LEU A 120 -1.25 11.20 -1.25
C LEU A 120 -1.88 11.05 -2.64
N ASP A 121 -1.09 11.24 -3.70
CA ASP A 121 -1.49 10.91 -5.08
C ASP A 121 -1.01 9.49 -5.47
N ILE A 122 -1.37 8.51 -4.65
CA ILE A 122 -0.96 7.11 -4.82
C ILE A 122 -2.20 6.24 -4.74
N LEU A 123 -2.52 5.55 -5.83
CA LEU A 123 -3.70 4.68 -5.92
C LEU A 123 -3.51 3.30 -5.30
N HIS A 124 -2.32 2.72 -5.48
CA HIS A 124 -2.06 1.35 -5.01
C HIS A 124 -2.05 1.29 -3.49
N GLY A 125 -2.98 0.53 -2.91
CA GLY A 125 -3.19 0.46 -1.47
C GLY A 125 -4.15 1.52 -0.91
N TYR A 126 -4.72 2.41 -1.76
CA TYR A 126 -5.76 3.34 -1.31
C TYR A 126 -7.00 2.57 -0.87
N THR A 127 -7.43 2.86 0.35
CA THR A 127 -8.53 2.13 0.99
C THR A 127 -9.66 3.10 1.37
N TYR A 128 -10.91 2.68 1.16
CA TYR A 128 -12.09 3.45 1.55
C TYR A 128 -13.25 2.56 1.96
N GLU A 129 -14.12 3.09 2.83
CA GLU A 129 -15.36 2.44 3.26
C GLU A 129 -16.46 2.63 2.23
N VAL A 130 -17.10 1.55 1.80
CA VAL A 130 -18.17 1.57 0.78
C VAL A 130 -19.33 2.48 1.19
N LYS A 131 -19.75 2.44 2.44
CA LYS A 131 -20.87 3.27 2.96
C LYS A 131 -20.70 4.77 2.73
N ASN A 132 -19.46 5.26 2.69
CA ASN A 132 -19.14 6.67 2.51
C ASN A 132 -19.15 7.09 1.04
N GLU A 133 -18.97 6.13 0.12
CA GLU A 133 -18.74 6.42 -1.31
C GLU A 133 -19.80 5.88 -2.24
N ILE A 134 -20.68 5.00 -1.75
CA ILE A 134 -21.74 4.37 -2.57
C ILE A 134 -22.67 5.39 -3.24
N PHE A 135 -22.90 6.52 -2.58
CA PHE A 135 -23.71 7.61 -3.12
C PHE A 135 -23.03 8.27 -4.33
N LEU A 136 -21.71 8.49 -4.28
CA LEU A 136 -20.94 9.02 -5.41
C LEU A 136 -20.99 8.06 -6.61
N LEU A 137 -20.79 6.77 -6.37
CA LEU A 137 -20.90 5.75 -7.41
C LEU A 137 -22.28 5.76 -8.07
N ASN A 138 -23.34 5.87 -7.27
CA ASN A 138 -24.70 5.96 -7.77
C ASN A 138 -24.94 7.24 -8.60
N ARG A 139 -24.35 8.38 -8.21
CA ARG A 139 -24.48 9.62 -9.01
C ARG A 139 -23.76 9.51 -10.34
N ILE A 140 -22.57 8.94 -10.39
CA ILE A 140 -21.80 8.72 -11.63
C ILE A 140 -22.57 7.79 -12.56
N SER A 141 -23.14 6.69 -12.05
CA SER A 141 -23.91 5.73 -12.86
C SER A 141 -25.17 6.32 -13.48
N LYS A 142 -25.70 7.40 -12.91
CA LYS A 142 -26.90 8.12 -13.36
C LYS A 142 -26.60 9.39 -14.18
N ALA A 143 -25.34 9.67 -14.51
CA ALA A 143 -24.96 10.81 -15.33
C ALA A 143 -25.69 10.76 -16.68
N LYS A 144 -26.26 11.89 -17.11
CA LYS A 144 -27.07 11.98 -18.33
C LYS A 144 -26.24 12.27 -19.58
N ASN A 145 -25.17 13.03 -19.39
CA ASN A 145 -24.32 13.52 -20.48
C ASN A 145 -22.85 13.68 -20.07
N CYS A 146 -22.01 14.06 -21.02
CA CYS A 146 -20.57 14.27 -20.77
C CYS A 146 -20.28 15.46 -19.83
N GLU A 147 -21.19 16.44 -19.73
CA GLU A 147 -21.00 17.59 -18.85
C GLU A 147 -21.19 17.19 -17.37
N ASP A 148 -22.17 16.33 -17.11
CA ASP A 148 -22.34 15.71 -15.79
C ASP A 148 -21.06 14.96 -15.37
N LEU A 149 -20.48 14.17 -16.29
CA LEU A 149 -19.24 13.44 -16.02
C LEU A 149 -18.04 14.36 -15.76
N LYS A 150 -17.93 15.45 -16.53
CA LYS A 150 -16.89 16.49 -16.32
C LYS A 150 -17.04 17.14 -14.95
N SER A 151 -18.26 17.42 -14.50
CA SER A 151 -18.53 18.02 -13.19
C SER A 151 -18.04 17.19 -12.02
N PHE A 152 -17.95 15.87 -12.18
CA PHE A 152 -17.31 14.96 -11.23
C PHE A 152 -15.78 14.92 -11.33
N GLY A 153 -15.16 15.60 -12.31
CA GLY A 153 -13.72 15.54 -12.55
C GLY A 153 -13.26 14.33 -13.37
N ILE A 154 -14.18 13.64 -14.05
CA ILE A 154 -13.86 12.48 -14.88
C ILE A 154 -13.14 12.96 -16.15
N LYS A 155 -12.04 12.28 -16.53
CA LYS A 155 -11.28 12.57 -17.74
C LYS A 155 -12.04 12.08 -18.99
N LYS A 156 -11.86 12.81 -20.10
CA LYS A 156 -12.57 12.56 -21.37
C LYS A 156 -12.39 11.13 -21.92
N ASP A 157 -11.20 10.56 -21.73
CA ASP A 157 -10.88 9.17 -22.16
C ASP A 157 -11.65 8.08 -21.40
N ARG A 158 -12.41 8.46 -20.37
CA ARG A 158 -13.24 7.55 -19.56
C ARG A 158 -14.74 7.70 -19.75
N PHE A 159 -15.18 8.72 -20.49
CA PHE A 159 -16.62 9.01 -20.66
C PHE A 159 -17.42 7.85 -21.24
N ASP A 160 -16.80 7.04 -22.09
CA ASP A 160 -17.48 5.96 -22.79
C ASP A 160 -17.86 4.75 -21.92
N THR A 161 -17.20 4.56 -20.79
CA THR A 161 -17.32 3.32 -20.00
C THR A 161 -17.46 3.54 -18.48
N ILE A 162 -17.23 4.75 -17.98
CA ILE A 162 -17.18 5.00 -16.52
C ILE A 162 -18.57 4.89 -15.88
N LYS A 163 -19.61 5.27 -16.60
CA LYS A 163 -20.99 5.21 -16.14
C LYS A 163 -21.42 3.76 -15.90
N GLU A 164 -21.20 2.92 -16.89
CA GLU A 164 -21.46 1.49 -16.83
C GLU A 164 -20.55 0.81 -15.81
N GLY A 165 -19.27 1.17 -15.79
CA GLY A 165 -18.31 0.67 -14.80
C GLY A 165 -18.72 1.00 -13.36
N SER A 166 -19.19 2.22 -13.12
CA SER A 166 -19.71 2.63 -11.82
C SER A 166 -20.97 1.87 -11.43
N PHE A 167 -21.85 1.63 -12.40
CA PHE A 167 -23.09 0.86 -12.18
C PHE A 167 -22.79 -0.59 -11.82
N ILE A 168 -21.92 -1.25 -12.60
CA ILE A 168 -21.49 -2.62 -12.35
C ILE A 168 -20.82 -2.70 -10.97
N PHE A 169 -19.85 -1.84 -10.70
CA PHE A 169 -19.08 -1.88 -9.45
C PHE A 169 -19.99 -1.67 -8.24
N LYS A 170 -20.86 -0.64 -8.27
CA LYS A 170 -21.85 -0.41 -7.23
C LYS A 170 -22.71 -1.64 -6.96
N THR A 171 -23.25 -2.26 -8.03
CA THR A 171 -24.12 -3.45 -7.90
C THR A 171 -23.36 -4.62 -7.28
N ILE A 172 -22.10 -4.85 -7.68
CA ILE A 172 -21.24 -5.88 -7.08
C ILE A 172 -21.01 -5.61 -5.59
N LEU A 173 -20.65 -4.37 -5.22
CA LEU A 173 -20.37 -4.00 -3.82
C LEU A 173 -21.61 -4.19 -2.92
N GLU A 174 -22.80 -3.84 -3.43
CA GLU A 174 -24.07 -4.02 -2.72
C GLU A 174 -24.40 -5.50 -2.52
N GLU A 175 -24.26 -6.31 -3.59
CA GLU A 175 -24.64 -7.73 -3.59
C GLU A 175 -23.69 -8.57 -2.73
N LEU A 176 -22.39 -8.32 -2.81
CA LEU A 176 -21.38 -8.98 -1.97
C LEU A 176 -21.33 -8.44 -0.54
N LYS A 177 -22.16 -7.44 -0.19
CA LYS A 177 -22.19 -6.76 1.11
C LYS A 177 -20.80 -6.26 1.54
N THR A 178 -20.08 -5.71 0.58
CA THR A 178 -18.71 -5.22 0.75
C THR A 178 -18.68 -4.05 1.74
N GLN A 179 -17.74 -4.09 2.67
CA GLN A 179 -17.51 -3.01 3.63
C GLN A 179 -16.39 -2.07 3.17
N THR A 180 -15.31 -2.65 2.70
CA THR A 180 -14.07 -1.93 2.39
C THR A 180 -13.60 -2.24 0.98
N VAL A 181 -13.15 -1.23 0.26
CA VAL A 181 -12.44 -1.38 -1.02
C VAL A 181 -11.00 -0.95 -0.86
N VAL A 182 -10.08 -1.79 -1.37
CA VAL A 182 -8.67 -1.47 -1.54
C VAL A 182 -8.39 -1.36 -3.04
N THR A 183 -7.81 -0.26 -3.48
CA THR A 183 -7.50 -0.05 -4.90
C THR A 183 -6.15 -0.65 -5.26
N SER A 184 -6.11 -1.50 -6.27
CA SER A 184 -4.88 -2.08 -6.78
C SER A 184 -4.32 -1.28 -7.96
N GLY A 185 -3.07 -0.86 -7.86
CA GLY A 185 -2.29 -0.31 -8.98
C GLY A 185 -1.73 -1.40 -9.90
N VAL A 186 -1.74 -2.65 -9.44
CA VAL A 186 -1.26 -3.84 -10.18
C VAL A 186 -2.44 -4.72 -10.64
N GLY A 187 -2.18 -5.65 -11.54
CA GLY A 187 -3.22 -6.53 -12.08
C GLY A 187 -2.63 -7.73 -12.81
N VAL A 188 -3.31 -8.14 -13.88
CA VAL A 188 -3.00 -9.35 -14.66
C VAL A 188 -1.53 -9.40 -15.13
N ARG A 189 -0.97 -8.28 -15.60
CA ARG A 189 0.41 -8.23 -16.13
C ARG A 189 1.44 -8.57 -15.05
N GLU A 190 1.30 -7.96 -13.88
CA GLU A 190 2.17 -8.23 -12.74
C GLU A 190 1.95 -9.67 -12.25
N GLY A 191 0.71 -10.16 -12.26
CA GLY A 191 0.37 -11.53 -11.91
C GLY A 191 1.01 -12.58 -12.80
N VAL A 192 0.99 -12.37 -14.11
CA VAL A 192 1.70 -13.24 -15.08
C VAL A 192 3.18 -13.30 -14.77
N TYR A 193 3.81 -12.13 -14.58
CA TYR A 193 5.23 -12.04 -14.24
C TYR A 193 5.56 -12.74 -12.91
N LEU A 194 4.77 -12.47 -11.87
CA LEU A 194 4.99 -13.07 -10.55
C LEU A 194 4.75 -14.58 -10.55
N THR A 195 3.79 -15.07 -11.31
CA THR A 195 3.54 -16.51 -11.46
C THR A 195 4.74 -17.23 -12.07
N ASP A 196 5.41 -16.63 -13.04
CA ASP A 196 6.63 -17.19 -13.60
C ASP A 196 7.82 -17.05 -12.64
N LEU A 197 8.04 -15.86 -12.09
CA LEU A 197 9.12 -15.57 -11.15
C LEU A 197 9.07 -16.47 -9.91
N LEU A 198 7.87 -16.69 -9.36
CA LEU A 198 7.63 -17.39 -8.09
C LEU A 198 7.11 -18.81 -8.28
N ARG A 199 7.33 -19.43 -9.45
CA ARG A 199 6.83 -20.77 -9.77
C ARG A 199 7.29 -21.86 -8.81
N ASN A 200 8.45 -21.68 -8.18
CA ASN A 200 9.03 -22.63 -7.23
C ASN A 200 8.62 -22.38 -5.76
N SER A 201 7.83 -21.35 -5.49
CA SER A 201 7.41 -20.94 -4.13
C SER A 201 5.90 -20.76 -4.02
N ASN A 202 5.12 -21.58 -4.76
CA ASN A 202 3.67 -21.49 -4.81
C ASN A 202 3.15 -20.08 -5.16
N HIS A 203 3.84 -19.38 -6.04
CA HIS A 203 3.56 -18.02 -6.49
C HIS A 203 3.52 -16.98 -5.36
N LYS A 204 4.32 -17.19 -4.30
CA LYS A 204 4.41 -16.31 -3.13
C LYS A 204 5.85 -15.90 -2.85
N PHE A 205 6.03 -14.61 -2.49
CA PHE A 205 7.27 -14.16 -1.89
C PHE A 205 7.51 -14.83 -0.53
N PRO A 206 8.79 -15.05 -0.13
CA PRO A 206 9.11 -15.52 1.22
C PRO A 206 8.57 -14.55 2.28
N HIS A 207 8.14 -15.08 3.41
CA HIS A 207 7.49 -14.32 4.50
C HIS A 207 8.31 -13.09 4.98
N ASN A 208 9.65 -13.17 4.95
CA ASN A 208 10.53 -12.08 5.40
C ASN A 208 11.04 -11.19 4.24
N PHE A 209 10.47 -11.32 3.06
CA PHE A 209 10.88 -10.57 1.88
C PHE A 209 9.86 -9.48 1.57
N ASN A 210 10.33 -8.22 1.57
CA ASN A 210 9.52 -7.10 1.10
C ASN A 210 10.11 -6.55 -0.19
N VAL A 211 9.35 -6.64 -1.26
CA VAL A 211 9.77 -6.27 -2.61
C VAL A 211 10.09 -4.78 -2.74
N SER A 212 9.36 -3.91 -2.05
CA SER A 212 9.60 -2.47 -2.10
C SER A 212 10.90 -2.09 -1.40
N VAL A 213 11.14 -2.64 -0.21
CA VAL A 213 12.39 -2.39 0.53
C VAL A 213 13.58 -2.89 -0.26
N LYS A 214 13.53 -4.13 -0.78
CA LYS A 214 14.62 -4.68 -1.60
C LYS A 214 14.85 -3.85 -2.86
N SER A 215 13.79 -3.45 -3.56
CA SER A 215 13.89 -2.62 -4.76
C SER A 215 14.56 -1.26 -4.48
N LEU A 216 14.26 -0.61 -3.34
CA LEU A 216 14.90 0.64 -2.97
C LEU A 216 16.38 0.42 -2.60
N LEU A 217 16.70 -0.61 -1.82
CA LEU A 217 18.09 -0.93 -1.46
C LEU A 217 18.94 -1.18 -2.71
N ASP A 218 18.43 -1.97 -3.67
CA ASP A 218 19.14 -2.28 -4.92
C ASP A 218 19.28 -1.05 -5.82
N ARG A 219 18.18 -0.29 -5.99
CA ARG A 219 18.17 0.90 -6.85
C ARG A 219 19.16 1.96 -6.38
N PHE A 220 19.27 2.15 -5.09
CA PHE A 220 20.18 3.14 -4.49
C PHE A 220 21.52 2.53 -4.08
N GLN A 221 21.79 1.27 -4.43
CA GLN A 221 23.05 0.55 -4.18
C GLN A 221 23.51 0.62 -2.73
N ILE A 222 22.56 0.45 -1.80
CA ILE A 222 22.84 0.49 -0.37
C ILE A 222 23.58 -0.78 0.05
N ASP A 223 24.67 -0.61 0.79
CA ASP A 223 25.45 -1.73 1.32
C ASP A 223 24.59 -2.63 2.21
N GLU A 224 24.49 -3.92 1.85
CA GLU A 224 23.63 -4.88 2.54
C GLU A 224 24.03 -5.09 4.02
N LYS A 225 25.35 -5.04 4.33
CA LYS A 225 25.84 -5.23 5.70
C LYS A 225 25.51 -4.03 6.56
N GLN A 226 25.59 -2.81 6.02
CA GLN A 226 25.15 -1.60 6.70
C GLN A 226 23.65 -1.59 6.93
N SER A 227 22.86 -1.88 5.89
CA SER A 227 21.41 -1.96 6.01
C SER A 227 20.97 -3.00 7.04
N ALA A 228 21.59 -4.18 7.04
CA ALA A 228 21.31 -5.23 8.03
C ALA A 228 21.70 -4.80 9.44
N TYR A 229 22.85 -4.13 9.61
CA TYR A 229 23.27 -3.60 10.90
C TYR A 229 22.25 -2.59 11.44
N PHE A 230 21.89 -1.57 10.67
CA PHE A 230 20.89 -0.57 11.06
C PHE A 230 19.55 -1.21 11.44
N GLY A 231 19.07 -2.19 10.66
CA GLY A 231 17.83 -2.88 10.97
C GLY A 231 17.90 -3.70 12.26
N ASN A 232 19.01 -4.41 12.51
CA ASN A 232 19.19 -5.20 13.72
C ASN A 232 19.37 -4.32 14.97
N ASN A 233 20.10 -3.21 14.84
CA ASN A 233 20.30 -2.27 15.94
C ASN A 233 18.99 -1.55 16.30
N ALA A 234 18.18 -1.20 15.30
CA ALA A 234 16.85 -0.62 15.52
C ALA A 234 15.94 -1.52 16.37
N LYS A 235 15.97 -2.84 16.15
CA LYS A 235 15.24 -3.80 17.00
C LYS A 235 15.68 -3.72 18.46
N LYS A 236 17.01 -3.70 18.70
CA LYS A 236 17.56 -3.63 20.05
C LYS A 236 17.17 -2.31 20.74
N ILE A 237 17.28 -1.18 20.05
CA ILE A 237 16.88 0.13 20.56
C ILE A 237 15.40 0.13 20.94
N PHE A 238 14.54 -0.32 20.04
CA PHE A 238 13.10 -0.40 20.29
C PHE A 238 12.79 -1.24 21.53
N ASP A 239 13.35 -2.46 21.61
CA ASP A 239 13.08 -3.37 22.73
C ASP A 239 13.60 -2.84 24.05
N SER A 240 14.79 -2.22 24.06
CA SER A 240 15.39 -1.63 25.27
C SER A 240 14.62 -0.41 25.79
N LEU A 241 14.01 0.38 24.90
CA LEU A 241 13.21 1.55 25.24
C LEU A 241 11.71 1.24 25.44
N LYS A 242 11.29 -0.01 25.28
CA LYS A 242 9.89 -0.43 25.41
C LYS A 242 9.20 0.00 26.70
N PRO A 243 9.85 -0.01 27.87
CA PRO A 243 9.25 0.48 29.12
C PRO A 243 8.86 1.95 29.11
N PHE A 244 9.53 2.77 28.27
CA PHE A 244 9.25 4.21 28.15
C PHE A 244 8.19 4.48 27.07
N HIS A 245 8.46 4.08 25.83
CA HIS A 245 7.58 4.43 24.71
C HIS A 245 6.29 3.62 24.65
N LYS A 246 6.23 2.40 25.18
CA LYS A 246 5.06 1.50 25.23
C LYS A 246 4.38 1.26 23.86
N LEU A 247 5.07 1.56 22.76
CA LEU A 247 4.53 1.45 21.41
C LEU A 247 4.24 0.00 21.02
N ASP A 248 3.26 -0.21 20.15
CA ASP A 248 2.95 -1.52 19.56
C ASP A 248 4.10 -2.05 18.70
N ASN A 249 4.22 -3.38 18.60
CA ASN A 249 5.28 -4.03 17.82
C ASN A 249 5.24 -3.70 16.31
N LYS A 250 4.08 -3.30 15.77
CA LYS A 250 4.01 -2.80 14.39
C LYS A 250 4.97 -1.64 14.12
N TYR A 251 5.18 -0.76 15.10
CA TYR A 251 6.14 0.35 14.97
C TYR A 251 7.60 -0.12 14.98
N LYS A 252 7.90 -1.25 15.63
CA LYS A 252 9.23 -1.87 15.57
C LYS A 252 9.59 -2.28 14.14
N GLU A 253 8.66 -2.90 13.43
CA GLU A 253 8.86 -3.29 12.04
C GLU A 253 9.06 -2.07 11.13
N LEU A 254 8.26 -1.02 11.31
CA LEU A 254 8.41 0.23 10.56
C LEU A 254 9.73 0.94 10.87
N LEU A 255 10.18 0.93 12.13
CA LEU A 255 11.49 1.46 12.52
C LEU A 255 12.64 0.70 11.86
N VAL A 256 12.52 -0.63 11.76
CA VAL A 256 13.50 -1.47 11.06
C VAL A 256 13.57 -1.10 9.58
N VAL A 257 12.43 -0.93 8.91
CA VAL A 257 12.39 -0.50 7.51
C VAL A 257 13.01 0.89 7.33
N ALA A 258 12.61 1.86 8.16
CA ALA A 258 13.18 3.21 8.14
C ALA A 258 14.70 3.19 8.35
N SER A 259 15.18 2.41 9.32
CA SER A 259 16.60 2.28 9.62
C SER A 259 17.40 1.64 8.48
N LYS A 260 16.85 0.63 7.79
CA LYS A 260 17.47 0.03 6.61
C LYS A 260 17.62 1.00 5.44
N LEU A 261 16.68 1.93 5.31
CA LEU A 261 16.57 2.87 4.19
C LEU A 261 17.11 4.28 4.53
N ASN A 262 17.71 4.48 5.71
CA ASN A 262 18.08 5.82 6.20
C ASN A 262 19.01 6.61 5.27
N SER A 263 19.86 5.94 4.50
CA SER A 263 20.89 6.56 3.66
C SER A 263 20.48 6.77 2.20
N ILE A 264 19.28 6.33 1.78
CA ILE A 264 18.89 6.42 0.35
C ILE A 264 18.84 7.84 -0.21
N GLY A 265 18.60 8.83 0.63
CA GLY A 265 18.52 10.23 0.19
C GLY A 265 19.87 10.90 -0.02
N SER A 266 20.96 10.33 0.50
CA SER A 266 22.32 10.90 0.35
C SER A 266 22.86 10.81 -1.08
N VAL A 267 22.25 9.96 -1.91
CA VAL A 267 22.62 9.79 -3.33
C VAL A 267 22.43 11.09 -4.13
N LEU A 268 21.43 11.91 -3.80
CA LEU A 268 21.22 13.19 -4.49
C LEU A 268 22.01 14.33 -3.84
N ASN A 269 21.90 14.47 -2.52
CA ASN A 269 22.52 15.57 -1.81
C ASN A 269 22.64 15.21 -0.32
N PHE A 270 23.86 15.30 0.22
CA PHE A 270 24.14 14.98 1.62
C PHE A 270 23.37 15.89 2.60
N TYR A 271 23.37 17.21 2.37
CA TYR A 271 22.73 18.18 3.30
C TYR A 271 21.20 18.09 3.34
N LYS A 272 20.56 17.55 2.29
CA LYS A 272 19.12 17.34 2.20
C LYS A 272 18.75 15.85 2.17
N SER A 273 19.64 14.99 2.64
CA SER A 273 19.44 13.53 2.54
C SER A 273 18.14 13.06 3.16
N ASN A 274 17.72 13.63 4.28
CA ASN A 274 16.48 13.24 4.97
C ASN A 274 15.23 13.65 4.18
N ASP A 275 15.22 14.83 3.57
CA ASP A 275 14.11 15.31 2.75
C ASP A 275 14.02 14.52 1.44
N ASN A 276 15.17 14.24 0.81
CA ASN A 276 15.23 13.37 -0.37
C ASN A 276 14.75 11.95 -0.05
N ALA A 277 15.19 11.38 1.07
CA ALA A 277 14.74 10.06 1.52
C ALA A 277 13.23 10.03 1.79
N PHE A 278 12.68 11.07 2.39
CA PHE A 278 11.24 11.22 2.59
C PHE A 278 10.48 11.09 1.26
N ASP A 279 10.89 11.84 0.23
CA ASP A 279 10.26 11.79 -1.08
C ASP A 279 10.44 10.43 -1.78
N PHE A 280 11.63 9.82 -1.66
CA PHE A 280 11.88 8.49 -2.21
C PHE A 280 11.03 7.41 -1.53
N ILE A 281 10.84 7.48 -0.23
CA ILE A 281 9.98 6.55 0.53
C ILE A 281 8.52 6.74 0.13
N LEU A 282 8.01 7.97 0.13
CA LEU A 282 6.63 8.23 -0.25
C LEU A 282 6.30 7.72 -1.66
N ASN A 283 7.25 7.79 -2.59
CA ASN A 283 7.04 7.38 -3.97
C ASN A 283 7.55 5.95 -4.28
N GLY A 284 8.36 5.36 -3.43
CA GLY A 284 9.07 4.10 -3.69
C GLY A 284 8.61 2.88 -2.88
N LEU A 285 8.07 3.06 -1.67
CA LEU A 285 7.47 1.97 -0.90
C LEU A 285 6.07 1.64 -1.44
N ASN A 286 6.01 1.10 -2.67
CA ASN A 286 4.76 0.95 -3.39
C ASN A 286 3.99 -0.31 -3.02
N TYR A 287 4.67 -1.40 -2.63
CA TYR A 287 4.08 -2.71 -2.48
C TYR A 287 4.20 -3.21 -1.04
N ASP A 288 3.15 -3.89 -0.57
CA ASP A 288 3.05 -4.47 0.77
C ASP A 288 3.20 -3.45 1.92
N PHE A 289 2.71 -2.23 1.67
CA PHE A 289 2.59 -1.19 2.70
C PHE A 289 1.23 -0.52 2.64
N LEU A 290 0.62 -0.36 3.81
CA LEU A 290 -0.49 0.58 3.97
C LEU A 290 0.02 2.03 3.78
N HIS A 291 -0.83 2.93 3.32
CA HIS A 291 -0.46 4.34 3.17
C HIS A 291 0.00 4.96 4.50
N THR A 292 -0.67 4.61 5.61
CA THR A 292 -0.25 5.01 6.96
C THR A 292 1.17 4.54 7.29
N SER A 293 1.48 3.26 7.05
CA SER A 293 2.81 2.68 7.29
C SER A 293 3.90 3.36 6.46
N ARG A 294 3.61 3.63 5.17
CA ARG A 294 4.51 4.35 4.26
C ARG A 294 4.81 5.76 4.77
N VAL A 295 3.78 6.50 5.19
CA VAL A 295 3.93 7.86 5.71
C VAL A 295 4.73 7.84 7.02
N ILE A 296 4.46 6.90 7.93
CA ILE A 296 5.23 6.74 9.18
C ILE A 296 6.71 6.51 8.88
N VAL A 297 7.05 5.58 7.99
CA VAL A 297 8.46 5.31 7.61
C VAL A 297 9.10 6.56 7.02
N ALA A 298 8.41 7.27 6.12
CA ALA A 298 8.92 8.49 5.51
C ALA A 298 9.20 9.59 6.56
N TYR A 299 8.25 9.84 7.47
CA TYR A 299 8.42 10.83 8.53
C TYR A 299 9.49 10.44 9.54
N THR A 300 9.60 9.17 9.89
CA THR A 300 10.68 8.65 10.76
C THR A 300 12.05 9.01 10.19
N ILE A 301 12.27 8.84 8.88
CA ILE A 301 13.55 9.20 8.25
C ILE A 301 13.71 10.72 8.13
N LYS A 302 12.65 11.43 7.73
CA LYS A 302 12.69 12.90 7.60
C LYS A 302 13.19 13.58 8.86
N PHE A 303 12.73 13.11 10.01
CA PHE A 303 13.06 13.65 11.32
C PHE A 303 14.15 12.86 12.07
N SER A 304 14.95 12.06 11.36
CA SER A 304 16.16 11.46 11.92
C SER A 304 17.25 12.52 12.09
N LYS A 305 16.96 13.52 12.93
CA LYS A 305 17.77 14.71 13.20
C LYS A 305 18.00 14.86 14.71
N LYS A 306 18.63 15.97 15.10
CA LYS A 306 18.88 16.26 16.52
C LYS A 306 17.62 16.69 17.26
N SER A 307 16.76 17.47 16.60
CA SER A 307 15.50 17.98 17.17
C SER A 307 14.31 17.09 16.80
N LEU A 308 13.36 16.99 17.70
CA LEU A 308 12.11 16.26 17.51
C LEU A 308 11.14 17.05 16.59
N PRO A 309 10.25 16.36 15.85
CA PRO A 309 9.21 17.01 15.06
C PRO A 309 8.18 17.71 15.95
N SER A 310 7.65 18.83 15.44
CA SER A 310 6.54 19.58 16.01
C SER A 310 5.20 19.18 15.38
N GLN A 311 4.09 19.70 15.92
CA GLN A 311 2.76 19.51 15.35
C GLN A 311 2.63 20.09 13.93
N GLU A 312 3.30 21.23 13.65
CA GLU A 312 3.29 21.88 12.34
C GLU A 312 3.98 21.01 11.28
N ASP A 313 5.07 20.34 11.66
CA ASP A 313 5.85 19.48 10.77
C ASP A 313 5.05 18.32 10.20
N ILE A 314 4.06 17.80 10.96
CA ILE A 314 3.25 16.63 10.57
C ILE A 314 1.89 16.99 9.99
N LEU A 315 1.52 18.28 9.95
CA LEU A 315 0.17 18.74 9.61
C LEU A 315 -0.31 18.25 8.24
N LYS A 316 0.56 18.25 7.24
CA LYS A 316 0.21 17.85 5.86
C LYS A 316 -0.34 16.43 5.76
N HIS A 317 0.13 15.51 6.59
CA HIS A 317 -0.25 14.09 6.54
C HIS A 317 -0.83 13.60 7.88
N LYS A 318 -1.37 14.52 8.69
CA LYS A 318 -1.89 14.21 10.05
C LYS A 318 -2.87 13.05 10.08
N ASP A 319 -3.73 12.93 9.07
CA ASP A 319 -4.76 11.89 8.99
C ASP A 319 -4.18 10.48 8.66
N LEU A 320 -2.92 10.42 8.27
CA LEU A 320 -2.18 9.18 7.98
C LEU A 320 -1.09 8.88 9.01
N LEU A 321 -0.87 9.77 9.97
CA LEU A 321 0.12 9.62 11.03
C LEU A 321 -0.55 9.24 12.36
N PRO A 322 0.16 8.55 13.26
CA PRO A 322 -0.26 8.40 14.63
C PRO A 322 -0.12 9.74 15.40
N SER A 323 -0.31 9.72 16.71
CA SER A 323 -0.06 10.89 17.56
C SER A 323 1.38 11.41 17.41
N LEU A 324 1.57 12.70 17.63
CA LEU A 324 2.89 13.34 17.58
C LEU A 324 3.92 12.63 18.47
N GLU A 325 3.51 12.20 19.65
CA GLU A 325 4.37 11.44 20.58
C GLU A 325 4.96 10.18 19.93
N VAL A 326 4.15 9.41 19.19
CA VAL A 326 4.62 8.23 18.46
C VAL A 326 5.65 8.62 17.40
N VAL A 327 5.38 9.68 16.62
CA VAL A 327 6.32 10.16 15.60
C VAL A 327 7.62 10.62 16.25
N GLN A 328 7.58 11.31 17.39
CA GLN A 328 8.75 11.75 18.14
C GLN A 328 9.59 10.57 18.65
N TRP A 329 8.96 9.54 19.23
CA TRP A 329 9.66 8.33 19.64
C TRP A 329 10.33 7.61 18.48
N MET A 330 9.65 7.47 17.34
CA MET A 330 10.21 6.87 16.14
C MET A 330 11.42 7.67 15.61
N SER A 331 11.29 8.99 15.57
CA SER A 331 12.36 9.92 15.16
C SER A 331 13.56 9.88 16.10
N PHE A 332 13.34 9.84 17.40
CA PHE A 332 14.38 9.69 18.40
C PHE A 332 15.16 8.38 18.23
N MET A 333 14.45 7.26 18.13
CA MET A 333 15.08 5.94 18.01
C MET A 333 15.92 5.78 16.73
N ILE A 334 15.47 6.32 15.60
CA ILE A 334 16.29 6.29 14.38
C ILE A 334 17.48 7.25 14.46
N SER A 335 17.31 8.43 15.07
CA SER A 335 18.41 9.38 15.29
C SER A 335 19.50 8.77 16.14
N LEU A 336 19.12 8.09 17.23
CA LEU A 336 20.04 7.35 18.08
C LEU A 336 20.77 6.24 17.30
N ASN A 337 20.05 5.48 16.49
CA ASN A 337 20.60 4.42 15.66
C ASN A 337 21.66 4.95 14.66
N ILE A 338 21.38 6.09 14.03
CA ILE A 338 22.30 6.75 13.08
C ILE A 338 23.53 7.29 13.83
N ALA A 339 23.35 7.95 14.97
CA ALA A 339 24.45 8.52 15.76
C ALA A 339 25.47 7.45 16.19
N ILE A 340 24.97 6.27 16.56
CA ILE A 340 25.81 5.13 16.99
C ILE A 340 26.67 4.57 15.86
N ASN A 341 26.22 4.65 14.61
CA ASN A 341 26.94 4.09 13.46
C ASN A 341 27.24 5.14 12.38
N GLN A 342 27.50 6.36 12.77
CA GLN A 342 27.73 7.46 11.83
C GLN A 342 29.01 7.29 11.01
N ASP A 343 30.02 6.62 11.57
CA ASP A 343 31.29 6.28 10.91
C ASP A 343 31.24 4.97 10.11
N PHE A 344 30.07 4.33 10.05
CA PHE A 344 29.84 3.05 9.40
C PHE A 344 30.69 1.88 9.94
N SER A 345 31.24 2.01 11.16
CA SER A 345 32.09 0.98 11.80
C SER A 345 31.30 -0.25 12.27
N ARG A 346 29.99 -0.15 12.39
CA ARG A 346 29.09 -1.20 12.90
C ARG A 346 29.49 -1.72 14.28
N PRO A 347 29.59 -0.84 15.30
CA PRO A 347 30.04 -1.24 16.61
C PRO A 347 29.10 -2.26 17.25
N LYS A 348 29.66 -3.19 18.03
CA LYS A 348 28.83 -4.06 18.87
C LYS A 348 28.30 -3.26 20.05
N VAL A 349 26.98 -3.06 20.09
CA VAL A 349 26.33 -2.24 21.11
C VAL A 349 25.46 -3.09 22.01
N GLU A 350 25.52 -2.80 23.32
CA GLU A 350 24.63 -3.33 24.34
C GLU A 350 23.87 -2.19 24.99
N TYR A 351 22.56 -2.39 25.17
CA TYR A 351 21.66 -1.42 25.79
C TYR A 351 21.19 -1.98 27.13
N VAL A 352 21.41 -1.22 28.20
CA VAL A 352 20.98 -1.60 29.55
C VAL A 352 20.16 -0.47 30.15
N LEU A 353 18.96 -0.79 30.62
CA LEU A 353 18.07 0.15 31.27
C LEU A 353 18.23 0.05 32.77
N GLU A 354 18.71 1.12 33.42
CA GLU A 354 18.87 1.21 34.87
C GLU A 354 18.29 2.54 35.40
N ASN A 355 17.42 2.46 36.39
CA ASN A 355 16.86 3.66 37.06
C ASN A 355 16.34 4.75 36.09
N LYS A 356 15.62 4.35 35.07
CA LYS A 356 15.11 5.22 33.97
C LYS A 356 16.21 5.85 33.09
N THR A 357 17.43 5.36 33.16
CA THR A 357 18.55 5.79 32.31
C THR A 357 18.93 4.67 31.35
N LEU A 358 18.97 4.95 30.04
CA LEU A 358 19.48 4.03 29.04
C LEU A 358 21.01 4.14 29.00
N LYS A 359 21.70 3.08 29.45
CA LYS A 359 23.16 2.94 29.27
C LYS A 359 23.45 2.29 27.93
N ILE A 360 24.35 2.89 27.18
CA ILE A 360 24.81 2.41 25.86
C ILE A 360 26.26 1.99 26.01
N ASN A 361 26.52 0.69 26.03
CA ASN A 361 27.84 0.13 26.20
C ASN A 361 28.47 -0.17 24.82
N LEU A 362 29.62 0.46 24.59
CA LEU A 362 30.44 0.26 23.39
C LEU A 362 31.75 -0.44 23.77
N PRO A 363 32.31 -1.33 22.89
CA PRO A 363 33.58 -2.01 23.20
C PRO A 363 34.76 -1.06 23.30
N ASN A 364 34.72 0.05 22.58
CA ASN A 364 35.72 1.10 22.60
C ASN A 364 35.07 2.46 22.82
N LYS A 365 35.74 3.33 23.57
CA LYS A 365 35.30 4.73 23.68
C LYS A 365 35.34 5.40 22.29
N SER A 366 34.25 6.09 21.97
CA SER A 366 34.15 6.89 20.76
C SER A 366 33.60 8.26 21.07
N PHE A 367 34.48 9.24 21.11
CA PHE A 367 34.11 10.65 21.33
C PHE A 367 33.08 11.14 20.31
N LEU A 368 33.18 10.64 19.05
CA LEU A 368 32.23 10.99 17.99
C LEU A 368 30.81 10.52 18.32
N ILE A 369 30.67 9.27 18.77
CA ILE A 369 29.36 8.68 19.12
C ILE A 369 28.80 9.42 20.34
N GLU A 370 29.57 9.60 21.39
CA GLU A 370 29.17 10.34 22.62
C GLU A 370 28.67 11.75 22.26
N SER A 371 29.49 12.54 21.55
CA SER A 371 29.13 13.91 21.14
C SER A 371 27.91 14.00 20.23
N ASN A 372 27.59 12.95 19.46
CA ASN A 372 26.39 12.94 18.62
C ASN A 372 25.14 12.56 19.40
N ILE A 373 25.26 11.62 20.34
CA ILE A 373 24.14 11.21 21.21
C ILE A 373 23.72 12.37 22.11
N ASP A 374 24.66 13.09 22.70
CA ASP A 374 24.39 14.24 23.59
C ASP A 374 23.60 15.39 22.94
N LYS A 375 23.57 15.42 21.60
CA LYS A 375 22.86 16.45 20.82
C LYS A 375 21.45 16.04 20.42
N ILE A 376 21.04 14.81 20.70
CA ILE A 376 19.72 14.31 20.30
C ILE A 376 18.71 14.67 21.39
N GLU A 377 17.65 15.38 20.97
CA GLU A 377 16.52 15.68 21.85
C GLU A 377 15.74 14.39 22.16
N THR A 378 15.38 14.22 23.44
CA THR A 378 14.62 13.06 23.91
C THR A 378 13.13 13.40 24.03
N PRO A 379 12.23 12.46 23.65
CA PRO A 379 10.80 12.62 23.92
C PRO A 379 10.51 12.75 25.42
N GLN A 380 9.50 13.53 25.77
CA GLN A 380 9.09 13.75 27.17
C GLN A 380 8.24 12.60 27.69
#